data_0e598c28d301af0286f75bc1f6afa039
#
_entry.id   0e598c28d301af0286f75bc1f6afa039
#
_cell.length_a   1.000
_cell.length_b   1.000
_cell.length_c   1.000
_cell.angle_alpha   90.00
_cell.angle_beta   90.00
_cell.angle_gamma   90.00
#
_symmetry.space_group_name_H-M   'P 1'
#
loop_
_entity.id
_entity.type
_entity.pdbx_description
1 polymer ?
#
loop_
_entity_poly.entity_id
_entity_poly.type
_entity_poly.pdbx_seq_one_letter_code
_entity_poly.pdbx_strand_id
1 'polypeptide(L)'
;MRGATMEKIDWKNLSYDDFTGFVAVTAFLLFVLYFGGLWYTTYDYRIQMRDQMVEMYKQLPNPIPPIEDDYGVHQRWLVFYIDGVKVLNKPQPENVINEYKKALEKEGWATEREYEHVRNDKNKIYGINMRKDEFILTVSARENRDSINIHLIKSL
;
A
#
# COMPACT_ATOMS: atom_id res chain seq x y z
N MET A 1 50.63 -17.46 -15.24
CA MET A 1 49.18 -17.26 -15.53
C MET A 1 48.66 -18.56 -16.13
N ARG A 2 47.90 -19.34 -15.38
CA ARG A 2 47.25 -20.57 -15.90
C ARG A 2 45.96 -20.15 -16.57
N GLY A 3 45.90 -20.27 -17.91
CA GLY A 3 44.69 -20.06 -18.67
C GLY A 3 43.65 -21.13 -18.27
N ALA A 4 42.50 -20.69 -17.74
CA ALA A 4 41.37 -21.56 -17.56
C ALA A 4 40.84 -21.95 -18.94
N THR A 5 41.14 -23.19 -19.35
CA THR A 5 40.49 -23.80 -20.51
C THR A 5 39.04 -24.02 -20.18
N MET A 6 38.15 -23.26 -20.85
CA MET A 6 36.73 -23.58 -20.83
C MET A 6 36.52 -24.98 -21.39
N GLU A 7 36.21 -25.96 -20.54
CA GLU A 7 35.75 -27.27 -20.99
C GLU A 7 34.51 -27.10 -21.85
N LYS A 8 34.59 -27.63 -23.08
CA LYS A 8 33.43 -27.64 -23.98
C LYS A 8 32.37 -28.55 -23.37
N ILE A 9 31.21 -27.99 -23.08
CA ILE A 9 30.06 -28.75 -22.59
C ILE A 9 29.67 -29.76 -23.69
N ASP A 10 29.81 -31.07 -23.35
CA ASP A 10 29.38 -32.15 -24.24
C ASP A 10 27.86 -32.38 -24.17
N TRP A 11 27.13 -31.72 -25.01
CA TRP A 11 25.66 -31.74 -25.06
C TRP A 11 25.06 -33.13 -25.33
N LYS A 12 25.88 -34.11 -25.80
CA LYS A 12 25.40 -35.45 -26.14
C LYS A 12 25.36 -36.40 -24.94
N ASN A 13 26.08 -36.07 -23.87
CA ASN A 13 26.21 -36.88 -22.68
C ASN A 13 25.63 -36.26 -21.41
N LEU A 14 24.78 -35.20 -21.57
CA LEU A 14 24.06 -34.62 -20.44
C LEU A 14 23.12 -35.64 -19.82
N SER A 15 23.31 -35.90 -18.51
CA SER A 15 22.35 -36.68 -17.75
C SER A 15 21.01 -35.92 -17.64
N TYR A 16 19.92 -36.62 -17.38
CA TYR A 16 18.60 -36.00 -17.14
C TYR A 16 18.66 -34.97 -16.00
N ASP A 17 19.46 -35.22 -14.98
CA ASP A 17 19.62 -34.32 -13.82
C ASP A 17 20.38 -33.06 -14.21
N ASP A 18 21.40 -33.15 -15.07
CA ASP A 18 22.16 -31.99 -15.58
C ASP A 18 21.26 -31.11 -16.45
N PHE A 19 20.44 -31.72 -17.29
CA PHE A 19 19.47 -31.01 -18.15
C PHE A 19 18.41 -30.27 -17.31
N THR A 20 17.83 -30.94 -16.32
CA THR A 20 16.85 -30.31 -15.42
C THR A 20 17.47 -29.19 -14.59
N GLY A 21 18.70 -29.37 -14.10
CA GLY A 21 19.46 -28.35 -13.44
C GLY A 21 19.70 -27.11 -14.32
N PHE A 22 20.11 -27.32 -15.57
CA PHE A 22 20.34 -26.25 -16.53
C PHE A 22 19.05 -25.47 -16.83
N VAL A 23 17.94 -26.17 -17.06
CA VAL A 23 16.62 -25.55 -17.29
C VAL A 23 16.19 -24.73 -16.09
N ALA A 24 16.34 -25.26 -14.87
CA ALA A 24 15.99 -24.55 -13.64
C ALA A 24 16.80 -23.27 -13.44
N VAL A 25 18.13 -23.35 -13.64
CA VAL A 25 19.01 -22.16 -13.53
C VAL A 25 18.66 -21.12 -14.60
N THR A 26 18.42 -21.54 -15.84
CA THR A 26 18.04 -20.63 -16.93
C THR A 26 16.71 -19.96 -16.64
N ALA A 27 15.70 -20.71 -16.20
CA ALA A 27 14.40 -20.17 -15.82
C ALA A 27 14.52 -19.18 -14.65
N PHE A 28 15.35 -19.49 -13.66
CA PHE A 28 15.61 -18.58 -12.55
C PHE A 28 16.30 -17.28 -13.02
N LEU A 29 17.28 -17.36 -13.89
CA LEU A 29 17.96 -16.19 -14.44
C LEU A 29 17.00 -15.32 -15.27
N LEU A 30 16.17 -15.92 -16.09
CA LEU A 30 15.14 -15.21 -16.85
C LEU A 30 14.13 -14.54 -15.93
N PHE A 31 13.73 -15.21 -14.85
CA PHE A 31 12.86 -14.65 -13.83
C PHE A 31 13.51 -13.41 -13.18
N VAL A 32 14.76 -13.52 -12.74
CA VAL A 32 15.50 -12.40 -12.11
C VAL A 32 15.66 -11.23 -13.08
N LEU A 33 16.01 -11.50 -14.33
CA LEU A 33 16.16 -10.46 -15.38
C LEU A 33 14.81 -9.77 -15.66
N TYR A 34 13.73 -10.53 -15.78
CA TYR A 34 12.40 -9.99 -16.05
C TYR A 34 11.91 -9.12 -14.89
N PHE A 35 11.93 -9.64 -13.67
CA PHE A 35 11.47 -8.90 -12.50
C PHE A 35 12.42 -7.78 -12.09
N GLY A 36 13.72 -7.97 -12.23
CA GLY A 36 14.70 -6.92 -12.02
C GLY A 36 14.59 -5.80 -13.04
N GLY A 37 14.37 -6.15 -14.31
CA GLY A 37 14.10 -5.19 -15.38
C GLY A 37 12.81 -4.40 -15.13
N LEU A 38 11.72 -5.08 -14.78
CA LEU A 38 10.46 -4.43 -14.38
C LEU A 38 10.66 -3.49 -13.19
N TRP A 39 11.37 -3.94 -12.19
CA TRP A 39 11.67 -3.13 -11.01
C TRP A 39 12.47 -1.87 -11.35
N TYR A 40 13.44 -1.99 -12.22
CA TYR A 40 14.26 -0.87 -12.67
C TYR A 40 13.48 0.11 -13.55
N THR A 41 12.75 -0.39 -14.54
CA THR A 41 11.97 0.46 -15.47
C THR A 41 10.79 1.18 -14.81
N THR A 42 10.26 0.63 -13.71
CA THR A 42 9.16 1.27 -12.97
C THR A 42 9.64 2.14 -11.80
N TYR A 43 10.97 2.34 -11.65
CA TYR A 43 11.53 3.06 -10.50
C TYR A 43 11.00 4.50 -10.39
N ASP A 44 11.10 5.29 -11.46
CA ASP A 44 10.65 6.67 -11.48
C ASP A 44 9.14 6.78 -11.26
N TYR A 45 8.38 5.89 -11.88
CA TYR A 45 6.94 5.81 -11.69
C TYR A 45 6.58 5.54 -10.21
N ARG A 46 7.30 4.66 -9.55
CA ARG A 46 7.06 4.35 -8.13
C ARG A 46 7.38 5.52 -7.20
N ILE A 47 8.43 6.27 -7.50
CA ILE A 47 8.75 7.49 -6.74
C ILE A 47 7.65 8.53 -6.92
N GLN A 48 7.26 8.83 -8.16
CA GLN A 48 6.18 9.77 -8.44
C GLN A 48 4.87 9.37 -7.76
N MET A 49 4.54 8.09 -7.80
CA MET A 49 3.35 7.54 -7.16
C MET A 49 3.39 7.74 -5.65
N ARG A 50 4.53 7.41 -5.02
CA ARG A 50 4.72 7.63 -3.58
C ARG A 50 4.53 9.10 -3.21
N ASP A 51 5.15 9.99 -3.98
CA ASP A 51 5.10 11.42 -3.70
C ASP A 51 3.68 11.98 -3.89
N GLN A 52 2.95 11.53 -4.92
CA GLN A 52 1.53 11.85 -5.10
C GLN A 52 0.66 11.37 -3.93
N MET A 53 0.91 10.15 -3.44
CA MET A 53 0.20 9.61 -2.28
C MET A 53 0.44 10.42 -1.02
N VAL A 54 1.70 10.80 -0.76
CA VAL A 54 2.08 11.63 0.40
C VAL A 54 1.43 13.01 0.29
N GLU A 55 1.45 13.61 -0.89
CA GLU A 55 0.82 14.91 -1.11
C GLU A 55 -0.70 14.84 -0.91
N MET A 56 -1.35 13.84 -1.49
CA MET A 56 -2.78 13.60 -1.28
C MET A 56 -3.12 13.42 0.20
N TYR A 57 -2.32 12.64 0.95
CA TYR A 57 -2.54 12.44 2.38
C TYR A 57 -2.41 13.76 3.16
N LYS A 58 -1.41 14.59 2.85
CA LYS A 58 -1.21 15.89 3.50
C LYS A 58 -2.30 16.91 3.19
N GLN A 59 -2.96 16.77 2.03
CA GLN A 59 -4.08 17.61 1.61
C GLN A 59 -5.42 17.16 2.22
N LEU A 60 -5.47 15.99 2.88
CA LEU A 60 -6.70 15.54 3.53
C LEU A 60 -7.15 16.57 4.58
N PRO A 61 -8.44 16.92 4.61
CA PRO A 61 -8.96 17.85 5.59
C PRO A 61 -8.84 17.29 7.00
N ASN A 62 -8.52 18.18 7.94
CA ASN A 62 -8.49 17.87 9.36
C ASN A 62 -9.62 18.64 10.05
N PRO A 63 -10.88 18.17 9.98
CA PRO A 63 -12.03 18.87 10.55
C PRO A 63 -11.91 19.00 12.07
N ILE A 64 -11.20 18.07 12.68
CA ILE A 64 -10.85 18.10 14.10
C ILE A 64 -9.31 18.11 14.16
N PRO A 65 -8.69 19.17 14.70
CA PRO A 65 -7.24 19.25 14.80
C PRO A 65 -6.68 18.09 15.61
N PRO A 66 -5.77 17.28 15.04
CA PRO A 66 -5.13 16.21 15.79
C PRO A 66 -4.09 16.78 16.77
N ILE A 67 -3.89 16.07 17.89
CA ILE A 67 -2.79 16.31 18.82
C ILE A 67 -1.49 15.76 18.22
N GLU A 68 -1.60 14.61 17.55
CA GLU A 68 -0.51 13.88 16.90
C GLU A 68 -1.00 13.31 15.59
N ASP A 69 -0.18 13.40 14.55
CA ASP A 69 -0.46 12.88 13.21
C ASP A 69 0.78 12.12 12.74
N ASP A 70 0.66 10.82 12.70
CA ASP A 70 1.72 9.91 12.23
C ASP A 70 1.23 9.10 11.05
N TYR A 71 2.11 8.84 10.08
CA TYR A 71 1.76 8.02 8.92
C TYR A 71 2.95 7.24 8.38
N GLY A 72 2.67 6.04 7.91
CA GLY A 72 3.61 5.18 7.19
C GLY A 72 3.23 5.04 5.72
N VAL A 73 4.21 5.12 4.83
CA VAL A 73 4.02 4.85 3.40
C VAL A 73 4.50 3.44 3.11
N HIS A 74 3.64 2.64 2.53
CA HIS A 74 3.89 1.25 2.23
C HIS A 74 3.72 0.97 0.74
N GLN A 75 4.55 0.07 0.24
CA GLN A 75 4.49 -0.40 -1.14
C GLN A 75 4.45 -1.91 -1.17
N ARG A 76 3.46 -2.46 -1.89
CA ARG A 76 3.42 -3.88 -2.27
C ARG A 76 3.31 -3.96 -3.79
N TRP A 77 4.39 -4.36 -4.44
CA TRP A 77 4.47 -4.40 -5.90
C TRP A 77 4.13 -3.05 -6.55
N LEU A 78 2.99 -2.97 -7.22
CA LEU A 78 2.47 -1.76 -7.87
C LEU A 78 1.39 -1.05 -7.05
N VAL A 79 1.01 -1.59 -5.90
CA VAL A 79 0.01 -0.97 -5.02
C VAL A 79 0.71 -0.16 -3.95
N PHE A 80 0.32 1.09 -3.82
CA PHE A 80 0.78 1.99 -2.78
C PHE A 80 -0.35 2.26 -1.80
N TYR A 81 -0.02 2.29 -0.52
CA TYR A 81 -0.96 2.69 0.51
C TYR A 81 -0.27 3.45 1.63
N ILE A 82 -1.01 4.34 2.25
CA ILE A 82 -0.62 5.08 3.45
C ILE A 82 -1.51 4.63 4.58
N ASP A 83 -0.89 4.24 5.68
CA ASP A 83 -1.56 4.05 6.96
C ASP A 83 -1.24 5.23 7.86
N GLY A 84 -2.25 5.99 8.23
CA GLY A 84 -2.13 7.11 9.15
C GLY A 84 -2.90 6.88 10.43
N VAL A 85 -2.37 7.41 11.51
CA VAL A 85 -3.03 7.45 12.82
C VAL A 85 -3.02 8.87 13.32
N LYS A 86 -4.22 9.42 13.60
CA LYS A 86 -4.35 10.75 14.19
C LYS A 86 -4.92 10.64 15.58
N VAL A 87 -4.21 11.15 16.56
CA VAL A 87 -4.66 11.20 17.95
C VAL A 87 -5.48 12.48 18.16
N LEU A 88 -6.67 12.33 18.74
CA LEU A 88 -7.63 13.40 18.98
C LEU A 88 -7.87 13.60 20.48
N ASN A 89 -8.39 14.76 20.85
CA ASN A 89 -8.75 15.03 22.24
C ASN A 89 -10.15 14.52 22.54
N LYS A 90 -10.27 13.35 23.19
CA LYS A 90 -11.51 12.71 23.63
C LYS A 90 -12.61 12.71 22.55
N PRO A 91 -12.36 12.09 21.42
CA PRO A 91 -13.30 12.08 20.31
C PRO A 91 -14.54 11.23 20.66
N GLN A 92 -15.70 11.66 20.14
CA GLN A 92 -16.85 10.77 19.99
C GLN A 92 -16.76 10.14 18.61
N PRO A 93 -16.52 8.84 18.47
CA PRO A 93 -16.16 8.21 17.19
C PRO A 93 -17.15 8.48 16.05
N GLU A 94 -18.44 8.37 16.33
CA GLU A 94 -19.50 8.63 15.35
C GLU A 94 -19.48 10.09 14.84
N ASN A 95 -19.35 11.06 15.76
CA ASN A 95 -19.29 12.47 15.39
C ASN A 95 -18.04 12.78 14.57
N VAL A 96 -16.89 12.18 14.93
CA VAL A 96 -15.64 12.32 14.20
C VAL A 96 -15.80 11.85 12.75
N ILE A 97 -16.38 10.67 12.55
CA ILE A 97 -16.59 10.11 11.20
C ILE A 97 -17.52 11.01 10.39
N ASN A 98 -18.60 11.53 10.99
CA ASN A 98 -19.52 12.46 10.33
C ASN A 98 -18.83 13.78 9.94
N GLU A 99 -17.97 14.34 10.77
CA GLU A 99 -17.23 15.56 10.44
C GLU A 99 -16.18 15.31 9.33
N TYR A 100 -15.47 14.19 9.36
CA TYR A 100 -14.57 13.80 8.27
C TYR A 100 -15.34 13.59 6.97
N LYS A 101 -16.48 12.91 7.00
CA LYS A 101 -17.33 12.73 5.82
C LYS A 101 -17.70 14.08 5.19
N LYS A 102 -18.26 15.00 5.97
CA LYS A 102 -18.66 16.32 5.47
C LYS A 102 -17.50 17.12 4.89
N ALA A 103 -16.33 17.06 5.54
CA ALA A 103 -15.14 17.76 5.09
C ALA A 103 -14.61 17.19 3.78
N LEU A 104 -14.54 15.87 3.68
CA LEU A 104 -14.07 15.15 2.48
C LEU A 104 -15.02 15.33 1.29
N GLU A 105 -16.35 15.31 1.52
CA GLU A 105 -17.34 15.58 0.46
C GLU A 105 -17.18 16.98 -0.12
N LYS A 106 -16.86 17.99 0.69
CA LYS A 106 -16.56 19.36 0.22
C LYS A 106 -15.30 19.41 -0.66
N GLU A 107 -14.35 18.53 -0.43
CA GLU A 107 -13.12 18.39 -1.23
C GLU A 107 -13.30 17.47 -2.46
N GLY A 108 -14.53 17.05 -2.74
CA GLY A 108 -14.88 16.26 -3.92
C GLY A 108 -14.70 14.76 -3.77
N TRP A 109 -14.58 14.24 -2.54
CA TRP A 109 -14.62 12.80 -2.29
C TRP A 109 -16.05 12.29 -2.31
N ALA A 110 -16.31 11.19 -3.00
CA ALA A 110 -17.60 10.52 -3.04
C ALA A 110 -17.65 9.41 -1.98
N THR A 111 -18.70 9.39 -1.16
CA THR A 111 -18.93 8.32 -0.20
C THR A 111 -19.36 7.05 -0.92
N GLU A 112 -18.59 5.96 -0.82
CA GLU A 112 -18.93 4.64 -1.35
C GLU A 112 -19.69 3.80 -0.31
N ARG A 113 -19.26 3.86 0.93
CA ARG A 113 -19.82 3.04 2.01
C ARG A 113 -19.61 3.68 3.38
N GLU A 114 -20.63 3.62 4.20
CA GLU A 114 -20.53 3.84 5.65
C GLU A 114 -20.76 2.52 6.35
N TYR A 115 -20.06 2.30 7.47
CA TYR A 115 -20.22 1.08 8.23
C TYR A 115 -20.06 1.31 9.73
N GLU A 116 -20.84 0.54 10.48
CA GLU A 116 -20.68 0.33 11.90
C GLU A 116 -20.42 -1.16 12.12
N HIS A 117 -19.38 -1.50 12.83
CA HIS A 117 -19.03 -2.87 13.14
C HIS A 117 -18.79 -3.04 14.64
N VAL A 118 -19.43 -4.04 15.23
CA VAL A 118 -19.20 -4.42 16.63
C VAL A 118 -18.17 -5.54 16.68
N ARG A 119 -17.08 -5.30 17.35
CA ARG A 119 -16.02 -6.29 17.51
C ARG A 119 -16.33 -7.26 18.67
N ASN A 120 -15.56 -8.37 18.76
CA ASN A 120 -15.69 -9.38 19.81
C ASN A 120 -15.52 -8.81 21.24
N ASP A 121 -14.78 -7.70 21.39
CA ASP A 121 -14.59 -6.96 22.65
C ASP A 121 -15.76 -5.99 22.96
N LYS A 122 -16.86 -6.07 22.21
CA LYS A 122 -18.05 -5.21 22.27
C LYS A 122 -17.80 -3.73 21.90
N ASN A 123 -16.59 -3.35 21.54
CA ASN A 123 -16.31 -2.00 21.07
C ASN A 123 -16.81 -1.81 19.63
N LYS A 124 -17.47 -0.70 19.39
CA LYS A 124 -17.91 -0.32 18.05
C LYS A 124 -16.78 0.35 17.26
N ILE A 125 -16.76 0.07 15.99
CA ILE A 125 -15.93 0.74 14.99
C ILE A 125 -16.86 1.42 14.01
N TYR A 126 -16.71 2.72 13.86
CA TYR A 126 -17.38 3.52 12.86
C TYR A 126 -16.40 3.80 11.73
N GLY A 127 -16.86 3.78 10.51
CA GLY A 127 -15.98 4.07 9.37
C GLY A 127 -16.69 4.45 8.11
N ILE A 128 -15.94 5.11 7.23
CA ILE A 128 -16.35 5.50 5.89
C ILE A 128 -15.32 5.06 4.87
N ASN A 129 -15.79 4.61 3.72
CA ASN A 129 -14.99 4.42 2.53
C ASN A 129 -15.39 5.49 1.52
N MET A 130 -14.43 6.20 1.01
CA MET A 130 -14.63 7.29 0.06
C MET A 130 -13.68 7.12 -1.13
N ARG A 131 -14.11 7.65 -2.28
CA ARG A 131 -13.33 7.62 -3.52
C ARG A 131 -13.20 9.01 -4.11
N LYS A 132 -12.00 9.31 -4.60
CA LYS A 132 -11.74 10.47 -5.44
C LYS A 132 -10.75 10.06 -6.53
N ASP A 133 -11.19 10.13 -7.78
CA ASP A 133 -10.42 9.65 -8.94
C ASP A 133 -9.95 8.19 -8.74
N GLU A 134 -8.66 7.96 -8.75
CA GLU A 134 -8.02 6.64 -8.55
C GLU A 134 -7.67 6.35 -7.08
N PHE A 135 -8.05 7.24 -6.14
CA PHE A 135 -7.78 7.09 -4.73
C PHE A 135 -8.98 6.54 -3.96
N ILE A 136 -8.71 5.58 -3.10
CA ILE A 136 -9.67 5.05 -2.13
C ILE A 136 -9.19 5.43 -0.74
N LEU A 137 -10.05 6.06 0.02
CA LEU A 137 -9.79 6.51 1.38
C LEU A 137 -10.72 5.79 2.35
N THR A 138 -10.17 5.18 3.37
CA THR A 138 -10.92 4.64 4.51
C THR A 138 -10.56 5.44 5.75
N VAL A 139 -11.55 6.01 6.40
CA VAL A 139 -11.39 6.64 7.72
C VAL A 139 -12.18 5.83 8.72
N SER A 140 -11.56 5.45 9.83
CA SER A 140 -12.24 4.70 10.88
C SER A 140 -11.86 5.17 12.28
N ALA A 141 -12.82 5.16 13.18
CA ALA A 141 -12.67 5.50 14.60
C ALA A 141 -13.26 4.38 15.45
N ARG A 142 -12.65 4.12 16.60
CA ARG A 142 -13.08 3.07 17.54
C ARG A 142 -13.51 3.69 18.85
N GLU A 143 -14.58 3.16 19.43
CA GLU A 143 -14.92 3.42 20.83
C GLU A 143 -13.72 3.05 21.74
N ASN A 144 -13.54 3.83 22.79
CA ASN A 144 -12.44 3.68 23.75
C ASN A 144 -11.02 3.88 23.19
N ARG A 145 -10.89 4.58 22.06
CA ARG A 145 -9.60 5.06 21.55
C ARG A 145 -9.68 6.53 21.20
N ASP A 146 -8.65 7.25 21.57
CA ASP A 146 -8.49 8.67 21.23
C ASP A 146 -7.84 8.86 19.86
N SER A 147 -7.94 7.88 18.97
CA SER A 147 -7.33 7.92 17.65
C SER A 147 -8.27 7.46 16.54
N ILE A 148 -8.06 8.05 15.37
CA ILE A 148 -8.63 7.59 14.11
C ILE A 148 -7.54 6.94 13.26
N ASN A 149 -7.93 5.96 12.46
CA ASN A 149 -7.07 5.38 11.45
C ASN A 149 -7.51 5.88 10.08
N ILE A 150 -6.53 6.25 9.27
CA ILE A 150 -6.71 6.68 7.91
C ILE A 150 -5.93 5.72 7.02
N HIS A 151 -6.61 5.13 6.05
CA HIS A 151 -5.99 4.23 5.10
C HIS A 151 -6.27 4.75 3.69
N LEU A 152 -5.23 5.21 3.00
CA LEU A 152 -5.30 5.75 1.65
C LEU A 152 -4.63 4.78 0.69
N ILE A 153 -5.36 4.34 -0.31
CA ILE A 153 -4.89 3.43 -1.35
C ILE A 153 -5.04 4.12 -2.70
N LYS A 154 -4.04 3.96 -3.57
CA LYS A 154 -4.21 4.27 -4.99
C LYS A 154 -4.66 3.00 -5.71
N SER A 155 -5.84 3.08 -6.31
CA SER A 155 -6.37 2.05 -7.21
C SER A 155 -5.63 2.14 -8.55
N LEU A 156 -5.05 1.04 -8.98
CA LEU A 156 -4.47 0.88 -10.31
C LEU A 156 -5.52 0.43 -11.30
#